data_6b343900e48de361f3810a4bf2d7efe7
#
_entry.id   6b343900e48de361f3810a4bf2d7efe7
#
_cell.length_a   1.000
_cell.length_b   1.000
_cell.length_c   1.000
_cell.angle_alpha   90.00
_cell.angle_beta   90.00
_cell.angle_gamma   90.00
#
_symmetry.space_group_name_H-M   'P 1'
#
loop_
_entity.id
_entity.type
_entity.pdbx_description
1 polymer ?
#
loop_
_entity_poly.entity_id
_entity_poly.type
_entity_poly.pdbx_seq_one_letter_code
_entity_poly.pdbx_strand_id
1 'polypeptide(L)'
;DKSQNNPNIGGVAGRRNYNDGSIVGNQNFDEISTNSIDIRYKYKVTGDLVEIHKTKVLKRFLFPEIENEKFCPEDLVWNRIATEFNLLFFNKGIYTTQYLADGLTAKIVKIRMTSPIASMLTYAELTTYSIPLLQKIKANINFWRFAFNSNKSFGYKWKLSKGVFLGIFIPVGYAMYCRDKIHNPNK
;
A
#
# COMPACT_ATOMS: atom_id res chain seq x y z
N ASP A 1 -24.87 -11.55 11.67
CA ASP A 1 -23.84 -10.96 10.82
C ASP A 1 -23.05 -9.91 11.60
N LYS A 2 -21.88 -10.31 12.13
CA LYS A 2 -21.07 -9.52 13.07
C LYS A 2 -20.61 -8.18 12.50
N SER A 3 -20.53 -8.06 11.16
CA SER A 3 -19.99 -6.87 10.50
C SER A 3 -21.06 -5.84 10.15
N GLN A 4 -22.28 -6.24 9.87
CA GLN A 4 -23.32 -5.33 9.37
C GLN A 4 -23.75 -4.29 10.40
N ASN A 5 -23.94 -4.71 11.64
CA ASN A 5 -24.51 -3.86 12.70
C ASN A 5 -23.46 -3.13 13.54
N ASN A 6 -22.15 -3.38 13.32
CA ASN A 6 -21.10 -2.68 14.06
C ASN A 6 -20.63 -1.45 13.27
N PRO A 7 -20.82 -0.21 13.81
CA PRO A 7 -20.43 1.02 13.14
C PRO A 7 -18.91 1.15 12.97
N ASN A 8 -18.11 0.51 13.84
CA ASN A 8 -16.65 0.56 13.79
C ASN A 8 -16.05 -0.40 12.76
N ILE A 9 -16.87 -1.32 12.20
CA ILE A 9 -16.42 -2.26 11.16
C ILE A 9 -16.72 -1.68 9.78
N GLY A 10 -15.66 -1.34 9.07
CA GLY A 10 -15.72 -0.79 7.70
C GLY A 10 -15.89 -1.84 6.60
N GLY A 11 -15.68 -3.11 6.91
CA GLY A 11 -15.73 -4.20 5.95
C GLY A 11 -15.23 -5.51 6.51
N VAL A 12 -14.93 -6.45 5.63
CA VAL A 12 -14.35 -7.76 5.96
C VAL A 12 -13.13 -8.02 5.07
N ALA A 13 -12.25 -8.92 5.51
CA ALA A 13 -11.12 -9.34 4.69
C ALA A 13 -10.86 -10.84 4.85
N GLY A 14 -10.52 -11.50 3.73
CA GLY A 14 -10.12 -12.89 3.70
C GLY A 14 -8.78 -13.10 3.01
N ARG A 15 -8.37 -14.35 2.89
CA ARG A 15 -7.10 -14.73 2.26
C ARG A 15 -7.26 -14.95 0.76
N ARG A 16 -6.18 -14.71 0.02
CA ARG A 16 -6.05 -15.27 -1.33
C ARG A 16 -5.43 -16.66 -1.27
N ASN A 17 -5.78 -17.51 -2.19
CA ASN A 17 -5.17 -18.82 -2.38
C ASN A 17 -4.73 -19.02 -3.83
N TYR A 18 -3.77 -19.91 -4.02
CA TYR A 18 -3.37 -20.41 -5.33
C TYR A 18 -4.37 -21.44 -5.85
N ASN A 19 -4.21 -21.85 -7.11
CA ASN A 19 -5.07 -22.85 -7.75
C ASN A 19 -5.03 -24.23 -7.07
N ASP A 20 -3.94 -24.53 -6.36
CA ASP A 20 -3.78 -25.76 -5.57
C ASP A 20 -4.45 -25.69 -4.19
N GLY A 21 -5.10 -24.57 -3.86
CA GLY A 21 -5.75 -24.33 -2.59
C GLY A 21 -4.83 -23.81 -1.48
N SER A 22 -3.51 -23.75 -1.70
CA SER A 22 -2.58 -23.17 -0.71
C SER A 22 -2.79 -21.67 -0.54
N ILE A 23 -2.66 -21.19 0.69
CA ILE A 23 -2.88 -19.78 1.03
C ILE A 23 -1.66 -18.94 0.62
N VAL A 24 -1.90 -17.76 0.02
CA VAL A 24 -0.85 -16.80 -0.27
C VAL A 24 -0.37 -16.14 1.02
N GLY A 25 0.91 -16.32 1.32
CA GLY A 25 1.53 -15.84 2.56
C GLY A 25 1.74 -16.93 3.59
N ASN A 26 2.38 -16.59 4.70
CA ASN A 26 2.94 -17.54 5.65
C ASN A 26 2.40 -17.40 7.08
N GLN A 27 1.45 -16.51 7.33
CA GLN A 27 0.93 -16.24 8.68
C GLN A 27 -0.52 -16.70 8.80
N ASN A 28 -0.75 -17.64 9.72
CA ASN A 28 -2.09 -18.05 10.12
C ASN A 28 -2.56 -17.21 11.30
N PHE A 29 -3.84 -16.94 11.34
CA PHE A 29 -4.53 -16.26 12.43
C PHE A 29 -5.98 -16.74 12.48
N ASP A 30 -6.59 -16.61 13.63
CA ASP A 30 -8.04 -16.80 13.76
C ASP A 30 -8.80 -15.57 13.26
N GLU A 31 -10.09 -15.50 13.52
CA GLU A 31 -10.88 -14.30 13.24
C GLU A 31 -10.40 -13.12 14.09
N ILE A 32 -10.00 -12.02 13.47
CA ILE A 32 -9.46 -10.83 14.13
C ILE A 32 -10.20 -9.58 13.65
N SER A 33 -10.70 -8.77 14.58
CA SER A 33 -11.19 -7.42 14.29
C SER A 33 -10.06 -6.43 14.53
N THR A 34 -9.49 -5.88 13.46
CA THR A 34 -8.40 -4.90 13.51
C THR A 34 -8.40 -4.06 12.22
N ASN A 35 -7.52 -3.08 12.13
CA ASN A 35 -7.37 -2.26 10.93
C ASN A 35 -6.31 -2.81 9.96
N SER A 36 -6.29 -2.28 8.73
CA SER A 36 -5.38 -2.73 7.65
C SER A 36 -3.90 -2.45 7.94
N ILE A 37 -3.59 -1.52 8.84
CA ILE A 37 -2.22 -1.22 9.27
C ILE A 37 -1.77 -2.25 10.31
N ASP A 38 -2.56 -2.46 11.36
CA ASP A 38 -2.22 -3.35 12.46
C ASP A 38 -2.12 -4.81 12.01
N ILE A 39 -2.99 -5.27 11.10
CA ILE A 39 -2.91 -6.64 10.57
C ILE A 39 -1.53 -6.93 9.95
N ARG A 40 -0.90 -5.94 9.31
CA ARG A 40 0.41 -6.05 8.68
C ARG A 40 1.56 -5.88 9.67
N TYR A 41 1.49 -4.88 10.53
CA TYR A 41 2.65 -4.46 11.33
C TYR A 41 2.63 -5.01 12.76
N LYS A 42 1.46 -5.19 13.37
CA LYS A 42 1.30 -5.76 14.70
C LYS A 42 1.11 -7.27 14.64
N TYR A 43 0.17 -7.74 13.83
CA TYR A 43 -0.10 -9.18 13.69
C TYR A 43 0.81 -9.87 12.68
N LYS A 44 1.62 -9.12 11.91
CA LYS A 44 2.64 -9.62 10.96
C LYS A 44 2.08 -10.57 9.90
N VAL A 45 0.82 -10.38 9.52
CA VAL A 45 0.19 -11.16 8.47
C VAL A 45 0.80 -10.76 7.12
N THR A 46 1.32 -11.75 6.39
CA THR A 46 1.93 -11.58 5.07
C THR A 46 1.04 -12.16 3.96
N GLY A 47 1.43 -11.90 2.73
CA GLY A 47 0.66 -12.29 1.55
C GLY A 47 -0.51 -11.36 1.26
N ASP A 48 -1.11 -11.54 0.09
CA ASP A 48 -2.22 -10.70 -0.34
C ASP A 48 -3.51 -11.08 0.41
N LEU A 49 -4.25 -10.06 0.78
CA LEU A 49 -5.58 -10.16 1.36
C LEU A 49 -6.61 -9.66 0.34
N VAL A 50 -7.85 -10.06 0.53
CA VAL A 50 -9.00 -9.55 -0.22
C VAL A 50 -9.84 -8.75 0.75
N GLU A 51 -9.76 -7.43 0.65
CA GLU A 51 -10.53 -6.51 1.46
C GLU A 51 -11.83 -6.14 0.74
N ILE A 52 -12.95 -6.31 1.45
CA ILE A 52 -14.30 -5.98 0.97
C ILE A 52 -14.85 -4.92 1.90
N HIS A 53 -14.89 -3.69 1.44
CA HIS A 53 -15.35 -2.55 2.23
C HIS A 53 -16.84 -2.28 2.04
N LYS A 54 -17.50 -1.79 3.09
CA LYS A 54 -18.86 -1.24 2.98
C LYS A 54 -18.84 -0.05 2.01
N THR A 55 -19.76 -0.01 1.06
CA THR A 55 -19.86 1.07 0.06
C THR A 55 -19.90 2.45 0.68
N LYS A 56 -20.61 2.62 1.81
CA LYS A 56 -20.66 3.90 2.53
C LYS A 56 -19.31 4.35 3.08
N VAL A 57 -18.42 3.39 3.41
CA VAL A 57 -17.06 3.68 3.87
C VAL A 57 -16.20 4.09 2.66
N LEU A 58 -16.19 3.31 1.57
CA LEU A 58 -15.44 3.68 0.36
C LEU A 58 -15.80 5.05 -0.19
N LYS A 59 -17.08 5.43 -0.14
CA LYS A 59 -17.52 6.77 -0.58
C LYS A 59 -16.94 7.93 0.24
N ARG A 60 -16.45 7.68 1.45
CA ARG A 60 -15.76 8.68 2.29
C ARG A 60 -14.26 8.78 2.00
N PHE A 61 -13.66 7.73 1.45
CA PHE A 61 -12.22 7.61 1.21
C PHE A 61 -11.96 7.31 -0.26
N LEU A 62 -12.18 8.32 -1.10
CA LEU A 62 -12.00 8.17 -2.54
C LEU A 62 -10.52 8.05 -2.92
N PHE A 63 -10.26 7.31 -3.98
CA PHE A 63 -8.96 7.33 -4.64
C PHE A 63 -8.67 8.73 -5.19
N PRO A 64 -7.46 9.28 -5.03
CA PRO A 64 -7.13 10.56 -5.59
C PRO A 64 -7.08 10.46 -7.13
N GLU A 65 -7.74 11.39 -7.80
CA GLU A 65 -7.59 11.58 -9.23
C GLU A 65 -6.38 12.48 -9.47
N ILE A 66 -5.33 11.92 -10.08
CA ILE A 66 -4.08 12.62 -10.35
C ILE A 66 -3.92 12.71 -11.86
N GLU A 67 -3.86 13.93 -12.34
CA GLU A 67 -3.70 14.20 -13.77
C GLU A 67 -2.47 13.47 -14.34
N ASN A 68 -2.68 12.77 -15.48
CA ASN A 68 -1.67 11.97 -16.19
C ASN A 68 -1.14 10.73 -15.44
N GLU A 69 -1.70 10.35 -14.31
CA GLU A 69 -1.39 9.10 -13.62
C GLU A 69 -2.55 8.10 -13.73
N LYS A 70 -2.23 6.85 -14.12
CA LYS A 70 -3.22 5.79 -14.35
C LYS A 70 -3.26 4.75 -13.24
N PHE A 71 -2.43 4.90 -12.22
CA PHE A 71 -2.35 3.95 -11.12
C PHE A 71 -2.25 4.67 -9.78
N CYS A 72 -3.04 4.21 -8.84
CA CYS A 72 -2.92 4.58 -7.43
C CYS A 72 -2.81 3.29 -6.61
N PRO A 73 -1.78 3.17 -5.74
CA PRO A 73 -1.70 2.03 -4.82
C PRO A 73 -2.92 1.95 -3.92
N GLU A 74 -3.53 0.77 -3.81
CA GLU A 74 -4.70 0.54 -2.96
C GLU A 74 -4.40 0.84 -1.49
N ASP A 75 -3.19 0.54 -1.03
CA ASP A 75 -2.73 0.79 0.34
C ASP A 75 -2.94 2.24 0.76
N LEU A 76 -2.89 3.21 -0.16
CA LEU A 76 -3.16 4.62 0.15
C LEU A 76 -4.57 4.79 0.76
N VAL A 77 -5.56 4.18 0.13
CA VAL A 77 -6.96 4.29 0.56
C VAL A 77 -7.23 3.37 1.74
N TRP A 78 -6.71 2.13 1.72
CA TRP A 78 -6.87 1.18 2.83
C TRP A 78 -6.28 1.70 4.13
N ASN A 79 -5.12 2.35 4.08
CA ASN A 79 -4.49 2.97 5.25
C ASN A 79 -5.27 4.18 5.77
N ARG A 80 -5.89 4.97 4.89
CA ARG A 80 -6.78 6.06 5.30
C ARG A 80 -8.04 5.52 5.99
N ILE A 81 -8.66 4.48 5.44
CA ILE A 81 -9.81 3.80 6.08
C ILE A 81 -9.41 3.25 7.45
N ALA A 82 -8.20 2.71 7.56
CA ALA A 82 -7.67 2.12 8.79
C ALA A 82 -7.53 3.12 9.95
N THR A 83 -7.55 4.43 9.68
CA THR A 83 -7.53 5.45 10.74
C THR A 83 -8.86 5.60 11.47
N GLU A 84 -9.96 5.13 10.87
CA GLU A 84 -11.32 5.29 11.42
C GLU A 84 -12.05 3.95 11.59
N PHE A 85 -11.70 2.94 10.79
CA PHE A 85 -12.44 1.68 10.75
C PHE A 85 -11.53 0.47 10.89
N ASN A 86 -12.06 -0.53 11.58
CA ASN A 86 -11.52 -1.88 11.53
C ASN A 86 -12.16 -2.69 10.40
N LEU A 87 -11.48 -3.75 9.98
CA LEU A 87 -12.04 -4.84 9.20
C LEU A 87 -12.14 -6.10 10.08
N LEU A 88 -13.07 -6.97 9.74
CA LEU A 88 -13.10 -8.31 10.30
C LEU A 88 -12.28 -9.22 9.36
N PHE A 89 -11.12 -9.62 9.83
CA PHE A 89 -10.24 -10.54 9.10
C PHE A 89 -10.55 -11.97 9.47
N PHE A 90 -10.60 -12.86 8.50
CA PHE A 90 -10.77 -14.29 8.71
C PHE A 90 -9.78 -15.09 7.85
N ASN A 91 -9.27 -16.17 8.44
CA ASN A 91 -8.23 -16.99 7.81
C ASN A 91 -8.85 -18.06 6.88
N LYS A 92 -9.59 -17.59 5.85
CA LYS A 92 -10.14 -18.45 4.80
C LYS A 92 -9.76 -17.90 3.43
N GLY A 93 -9.38 -18.79 2.51
CA GLY A 93 -9.21 -18.46 1.10
C GLY A 93 -10.58 -18.19 0.47
N ILE A 94 -10.81 -16.97 0.06
CA ILE A 94 -12.08 -16.52 -0.55
C ILE A 94 -11.91 -16.09 -1.99
N TYR A 95 -10.68 -16.03 -2.46
CA TYR A 95 -10.34 -15.61 -3.82
C TYR A 95 -9.13 -16.39 -4.32
N THR A 96 -9.30 -17.13 -5.42
CA THR A 96 -8.19 -17.83 -6.07
C THR A 96 -7.46 -16.88 -7.01
N THR A 97 -6.13 -16.85 -6.94
CA THR A 97 -5.27 -15.98 -7.74
C THR A 97 -4.18 -16.76 -8.44
N GLN A 98 -3.79 -16.26 -9.61
CA GLN A 98 -2.61 -16.73 -10.34
C GLN A 98 -1.70 -15.53 -10.61
N TYR A 99 -0.45 -15.61 -10.18
CA TYR A 99 0.55 -14.58 -10.47
C TYR A 99 1.18 -14.86 -11.83
N LEU A 100 0.91 -13.98 -12.80
CA LEU A 100 1.47 -14.07 -14.13
C LEU A 100 2.82 -13.36 -14.20
N ALA A 101 3.76 -13.89 -14.98
CA ALA A 101 5.08 -13.29 -15.17
C ALA A 101 5.02 -11.88 -15.79
N ASP A 102 3.97 -11.58 -16.53
CA ASP A 102 3.70 -10.27 -17.14
C ASP A 102 2.60 -9.47 -16.43
N GLY A 103 2.11 -9.96 -15.28
CA GLY A 103 1.06 -9.34 -14.48
C GLY A 103 1.46 -8.02 -13.81
N LEU A 104 0.47 -7.36 -13.20
CA LEU A 104 0.67 -6.09 -12.51
C LEU A 104 1.73 -6.19 -11.41
N THR A 105 1.73 -7.27 -10.63
CA THR A 105 2.69 -7.49 -9.55
C THR A 105 4.13 -7.55 -10.07
N ALA A 106 4.36 -8.23 -11.20
CA ALA A 106 5.68 -8.31 -11.82
C ALA A 106 6.16 -6.94 -12.34
N LYS A 107 5.25 -6.08 -12.74
CA LYS A 107 5.52 -4.75 -13.30
C LYS A 107 5.35 -3.61 -12.30
N ILE A 108 5.12 -3.90 -11.02
CA ILE A 108 4.69 -2.89 -10.03
C ILE A 108 5.67 -1.72 -9.90
N VAL A 109 6.96 -1.96 -9.99
CA VAL A 109 7.97 -0.88 -9.93
C VAL A 109 7.80 0.07 -11.11
N LYS A 110 7.69 -0.47 -12.33
CA LYS A 110 7.48 0.32 -13.55
C LYS A 110 6.17 1.12 -13.49
N ILE A 111 5.10 0.50 -13.03
CA ILE A 111 3.79 1.14 -12.87
C ILE A 111 3.88 2.30 -11.87
N ARG A 112 4.56 2.10 -10.74
CA ARG A 112 4.80 3.17 -9.75
C ARG A 112 5.71 4.29 -10.27
N MET A 113 6.67 3.99 -11.15
CA MET A 113 7.51 5.00 -11.81
C MET A 113 6.71 5.90 -12.76
N THR A 114 5.67 5.37 -13.40
CA THR A 114 4.77 6.14 -14.29
C THR A 114 3.62 6.81 -13.55
N SER A 115 3.45 6.51 -12.25
CA SER A 115 2.47 7.17 -11.36
C SER A 115 3.18 7.64 -10.08
N PRO A 116 4.17 8.56 -10.23
CA PRO A 116 5.06 8.92 -9.14
C PRO A 116 4.37 9.72 -8.03
N ILE A 117 3.35 10.55 -8.34
CA ILE A 117 2.66 11.36 -7.32
C ILE A 117 1.82 10.49 -6.41
N ALA A 118 1.05 9.53 -6.96
CA ALA A 118 0.30 8.56 -6.17
C ALA A 118 1.24 7.71 -5.29
N SER A 119 2.38 7.29 -5.86
CA SER A 119 3.40 6.54 -5.12
C SER A 119 4.02 7.37 -3.98
N MET A 120 4.34 8.64 -4.24
CA MET A 120 4.84 9.57 -3.21
C MET A 120 3.82 9.78 -2.09
N LEU A 121 2.54 10.02 -2.43
CA LEU A 121 1.46 10.18 -1.44
C LEU A 121 1.36 8.96 -0.54
N THR A 122 1.34 7.76 -1.13
CA THR A 122 1.26 6.50 -0.38
C THR A 122 2.38 6.38 0.65
N TYR A 123 3.62 6.61 0.23
CA TYR A 123 4.77 6.48 1.14
C TYR A 123 4.88 7.64 2.13
N ALA A 124 4.50 8.86 1.75
CA ALA A 124 4.47 10.00 2.66
C ALA A 124 3.46 9.74 3.80
N GLU A 125 2.24 9.34 3.47
CA GLU A 125 1.22 9.04 4.46
C GLU A 125 1.60 7.83 5.33
N LEU A 126 2.21 6.79 4.75
CA LEU A 126 2.66 5.61 5.49
C LEU A 126 3.62 5.98 6.63
N THR A 127 4.46 7.02 6.48
CA THR A 127 5.36 7.47 7.54
C THR A 127 4.65 8.11 8.73
N THR A 128 3.43 8.61 8.56
CA THR A 128 2.66 9.27 9.62
C THR A 128 1.92 8.29 10.54
N TYR A 129 1.74 7.06 10.10
CA TYR A 129 1.04 6.05 10.88
C TYR A 129 1.92 5.44 11.98
N SER A 130 1.26 4.79 12.96
CA SER A 130 1.95 4.05 14.03
C SER A 130 2.46 2.70 13.55
N ILE A 131 3.59 2.73 12.82
CA ILE A 131 4.26 1.55 12.27
C ILE A 131 5.71 1.47 12.77
N PRO A 132 6.36 0.29 12.72
CA PRO A 132 7.76 0.15 13.16
C PRO A 132 8.71 1.11 12.43
N LEU A 133 9.71 1.63 13.14
CA LEU A 133 10.67 2.61 12.61
C LEU A 133 11.33 2.14 11.30
N LEU A 134 11.70 0.86 11.23
CA LEU A 134 12.30 0.30 10.00
C LEU A 134 11.36 0.43 8.79
N GLN A 135 10.05 0.29 8.99
CA GLN A 135 9.08 0.46 7.90
C GLN A 135 8.92 1.94 7.52
N LYS A 136 9.00 2.86 8.49
CA LYS A 136 9.07 4.30 8.20
C LYS A 136 10.31 4.66 7.37
N ILE A 137 11.46 4.08 7.70
CA ILE A 137 12.70 4.24 6.93
C ILE A 137 12.52 3.74 5.49
N LYS A 138 12.00 2.53 5.32
CA LYS A 138 11.70 1.96 3.99
C LYS A 138 10.72 2.82 3.20
N ALA A 139 9.68 3.34 3.85
CA ALA A 139 8.72 4.24 3.23
C ALA A 139 9.39 5.55 2.76
N ASN A 140 10.26 6.14 3.58
CA ASN A 140 11.02 7.32 3.21
C ASN A 140 11.94 7.10 2.00
N ILE A 141 12.66 5.99 1.98
CA ILE A 141 13.52 5.62 0.84
C ILE A 141 12.67 5.48 -0.43
N ASN A 142 11.54 4.77 -0.35
CA ASN A 142 10.65 4.60 -1.50
C ASN A 142 9.95 5.91 -1.92
N PHE A 143 9.63 6.79 -0.97
CA PHE A 143 9.15 8.14 -1.31
C PHE A 143 10.13 8.84 -2.25
N TRP A 144 11.40 8.93 -1.90
CA TRP A 144 12.41 9.59 -2.72
C TRP A 144 12.70 8.81 -4.02
N ARG A 145 12.72 7.47 -3.98
CA ARG A 145 12.85 6.62 -5.16
C ARG A 145 11.84 6.99 -6.25
N PHE A 146 10.58 7.21 -5.90
CA PHE A 146 9.54 7.59 -6.86
C PHE A 146 9.47 9.10 -7.09
N ALA A 147 9.86 9.93 -6.12
CA ALA A 147 9.92 11.38 -6.27
C ALA A 147 10.84 11.83 -7.41
N PHE A 148 11.92 11.10 -7.67
CA PHE A 148 12.81 11.38 -8.80
C PHE A 148 12.18 11.12 -10.18
N ASN A 149 11.09 10.36 -10.26
CA ASN A 149 10.32 10.19 -11.50
C ASN A 149 9.30 11.33 -11.73
N SER A 150 9.01 12.13 -10.72
CA SER A 150 8.04 13.22 -10.81
C SER A 150 8.70 14.52 -11.30
N ASN A 151 8.01 15.25 -12.19
CA ASN A 151 8.41 16.57 -12.66
C ASN A 151 8.09 17.72 -11.66
N LYS A 152 7.51 17.41 -10.51
CA LYS A 152 7.21 18.42 -9.49
C LYS A 152 8.49 19.01 -8.90
N SER A 153 8.42 20.28 -8.47
CA SER A 153 9.57 20.97 -7.87
C SER A 153 10.05 20.28 -6.58
N PHE A 154 11.30 20.50 -6.23
CA PHE A 154 11.86 19.99 -4.97
C PHE A 154 11.07 20.48 -3.75
N GLY A 155 10.66 21.75 -3.75
CA GLY A 155 9.82 22.33 -2.68
C GLY A 155 8.48 21.59 -2.51
N TYR A 156 7.83 21.22 -3.61
CA TYR A 156 6.62 20.40 -3.56
C TYR A 156 6.89 19.01 -2.92
N LYS A 157 7.95 18.33 -3.40
CA LYS A 157 8.37 17.02 -2.87
C LYS A 157 8.69 17.10 -1.38
N TRP A 158 9.43 18.14 -0.98
CA TRP A 158 9.78 18.38 0.43
C TRP A 158 8.54 18.60 1.29
N LYS A 159 7.63 19.47 0.86
CA LYS A 159 6.36 19.72 1.56
C LYS A 159 5.51 18.45 1.69
N LEU A 160 5.46 17.63 0.66
CA LEU A 160 4.70 16.37 0.67
C LEU A 160 5.32 15.34 1.61
N SER A 161 6.63 15.34 1.74
CA SER A 161 7.36 14.35 2.54
C SER A 161 7.05 14.38 4.05
N LYS A 162 6.49 15.45 4.57
CA LYS A 162 5.94 15.60 5.96
C LYS A 162 6.84 15.21 7.14
N GLY A 163 8.19 15.12 6.99
CA GLY A 163 8.99 14.67 8.12
C GLY A 163 10.47 15.05 8.12
N VAL A 164 11.00 15.23 9.32
CA VAL A 164 12.35 15.72 9.63
C VAL A 164 13.47 14.75 9.21
N PHE A 165 13.19 13.44 9.14
CA PHE A 165 14.20 12.42 8.81
C PHE A 165 14.40 12.20 7.31
N LEU A 166 13.67 12.89 6.45
CA LEU A 166 13.49 12.51 5.05
C LEU A 166 14.68 12.87 4.16
N GLY A 167 15.42 13.92 4.50
CA GLY A 167 16.60 14.33 3.74
C GLY A 167 17.74 13.31 3.77
N ILE A 168 17.91 12.61 4.86
CA ILE A 168 19.00 11.63 5.05
C ILE A 168 18.89 10.43 4.10
N PHE A 169 17.67 10.11 3.65
CA PHE A 169 17.40 8.97 2.76
C PHE A 169 17.36 9.34 1.27
N ILE A 170 17.55 10.62 0.91
CA ILE A 170 17.60 11.09 -0.49
C ILE A 170 18.66 10.33 -1.31
N PRO A 171 19.92 10.19 -0.85
CA PRO A 171 20.93 9.49 -1.62
C PRO A 171 20.56 8.02 -1.91
N VAL A 172 19.98 7.32 -0.91
CA VAL A 172 19.56 5.93 -1.07
C VAL A 172 18.38 5.82 -2.04
N GLY A 173 17.40 6.71 -1.92
CA GLY A 173 16.28 6.81 -2.85
C GLY A 173 16.73 7.09 -4.27
N TYR A 174 17.73 7.97 -4.46
CA TYR A 174 18.31 8.28 -5.75
C TYR A 174 19.03 7.06 -6.36
N ALA A 175 19.84 6.36 -5.59
CA ALA A 175 20.49 5.13 -6.06
C ALA A 175 19.47 4.07 -6.51
N MET A 176 18.37 3.91 -5.78
CA MET A 176 17.28 3.00 -6.17
C MET A 176 16.57 3.47 -7.46
N TYR A 177 16.33 4.77 -7.60
CA TYR A 177 15.78 5.34 -8.83
C TYR A 177 16.70 5.06 -10.04
N CYS A 178 18.01 5.27 -9.92
CA CYS A 178 18.97 4.99 -11.00
C CYS A 178 18.94 3.50 -11.39
N ARG A 179 18.94 2.60 -10.40
CA ARG A 179 18.80 1.16 -10.64
C ARG A 179 17.51 0.83 -11.39
N ASP A 180 16.39 1.42 -10.99
CA ASP A 180 15.09 1.14 -11.61
C ASP A 180 15.06 1.62 -13.07
N LYS A 181 15.67 2.75 -13.37
CA LYS A 181 15.82 3.28 -14.75
C LYS A 181 16.59 2.31 -15.65
N ILE A 182 17.64 1.68 -15.13
CA ILE A 182 18.43 0.69 -15.87
C ILE A 182 17.58 -0.55 -16.17
N HIS A 183 16.83 -1.04 -15.19
CA HIS A 183 16.03 -2.29 -15.33
C HIS A 183 14.69 -2.08 -16.02
N ASN A 184 14.18 -0.85 -16.07
CA ASN A 184 12.90 -0.48 -16.69
C ASN A 184 13.11 0.71 -17.64
N PRO A 185 13.87 0.57 -18.72
CA PRO A 185 14.08 1.66 -19.66
C PRO A 185 12.73 2.11 -20.23
N ASN A 186 12.54 3.43 -20.29
CA ASN A 186 11.42 4.00 -21.04
C ASN A 186 11.63 3.66 -22.52
N LYS A 187 10.76 2.85 -23.08
CA LYS A 187 10.60 2.74 -24.53
C LYS A 187 9.65 3.81 -25.01
#